data_938807d8767389808434d7e1334e8777
#
_entry.id   938807d8767389808434d7e1334e8777
#
_cell.length_a   1.000
_cell.length_b   1.000
_cell.length_c   1.000
_cell.angle_alpha   90.00
_cell.angle_beta   90.00
_cell.angle_gamma   90.00
#
_symmetry.space_group_name_H-M   'P 1'
#
loop_
_entity.id
_entity.type
_entity.pdbx_description
1 polymer ?
#
loop_
_entity_poly.entity_id
_entity_poly.type
_entity_poly.pdbx_seq_one_letter_code
_entity_poly.pdbx_strand_id
1 'polypeptide(L)'
;RDPWKLKLAIADLDKALARKGLMIGMMLIVGGPQVIPFHELPNPTDDFDTNVFSDNPYATLDSNYFVPEWPLGRLPGSNGSDVGPLLEQLRYLIAYHNRRSVSKKPGGILSPLSGLLQALTQIFARAKEKPNFGYTAAVWRRSSVAVFRPVGNPSQVLVSPPQVSTTVPVDKMLRPDLCYYNLHGLADSGE
;
A
#
# COMPACT_ATOMS: atom_id res chain seq x y z
N ARG A 1 -12.29 -21.28 -3.04
CA ARG A 1 -12.97 -20.29 -2.17
C ARG A 1 -13.57 -19.21 -3.05
N ASP A 2 -14.75 -18.73 -2.72
CA ASP A 2 -15.50 -17.74 -3.49
C ASP A 2 -15.25 -16.34 -2.89
N PRO A 3 -14.62 -15.40 -3.61
CA PRO A 3 -14.32 -14.07 -3.11
C PRO A 3 -15.60 -13.26 -2.81
N TRP A 4 -16.66 -13.48 -3.56
CA TRP A 4 -17.94 -12.77 -3.35
C TRP A 4 -18.63 -13.15 -2.04
N LYS A 5 -18.51 -14.42 -1.63
CA LYS A 5 -19.01 -14.85 -0.31
C LYS A 5 -18.23 -14.20 0.83
N LEU A 6 -16.93 -14.02 0.66
CA LEU A 6 -16.11 -13.30 1.65
C LEU A 6 -16.49 -11.82 1.71
N LYS A 7 -16.71 -11.16 0.57
CA LYS A 7 -17.21 -9.77 0.53
C LYS A 7 -18.54 -9.64 1.27
N LEU A 8 -19.50 -10.55 1.04
CA LEU A 8 -20.78 -10.52 1.72
C LEU A 8 -20.65 -10.68 3.23
N ALA A 9 -19.76 -11.58 3.70
CA ALA A 9 -19.49 -11.74 5.12
C ALA A 9 -18.88 -10.47 5.76
N ILE A 10 -18.01 -9.76 5.02
CA ILE A 10 -17.46 -8.47 5.46
C ILE A 10 -18.57 -7.41 5.54
N ALA A 11 -19.45 -7.33 4.55
CA ALA A 11 -20.58 -6.40 4.56
C ALA A 11 -21.54 -6.68 5.74
N ASP A 12 -21.77 -7.95 6.07
CA ASP A 12 -22.58 -8.32 7.24
C ASP A 12 -21.89 -7.98 8.56
N LEU A 13 -20.56 -8.13 8.63
CA LEU A 13 -19.77 -7.67 9.77
C LEU A 13 -19.88 -6.15 9.94
N ASP A 14 -19.73 -5.37 8.86
CA ASP A 14 -19.87 -3.91 8.92
C ASP A 14 -21.25 -3.49 9.44
N LYS A 15 -22.31 -4.10 8.91
CA LYS A 15 -23.69 -3.88 9.43
C LYS A 15 -23.83 -4.21 10.92
N ALA A 16 -23.17 -5.30 11.37
CA ALA A 16 -23.21 -5.69 12.78
C ALA A 16 -22.46 -4.71 13.67
N LEU A 17 -21.33 -4.16 13.20
CA LEU A 17 -20.57 -3.11 13.88
C LEU A 17 -21.36 -1.80 13.92
N ALA A 18 -22.00 -1.40 12.81
CA ALA A 18 -22.81 -0.18 12.72
C ALA A 18 -23.96 -0.15 13.74
N ARG A 19 -24.59 -1.30 14.00
CA ARG A 19 -25.63 -1.43 15.05
C ARG A 19 -25.11 -1.13 16.46
N LYS A 20 -23.78 -1.19 16.65
CA LYS A 20 -23.11 -0.87 17.93
C LYS A 20 -22.43 0.51 17.89
N GLY A 21 -22.67 1.32 16.86
CA GLY A 21 -22.01 2.61 16.66
C GLY A 21 -20.51 2.51 16.31
N LEU A 22 -20.08 1.36 15.79
CA LEU A 22 -18.71 1.08 15.37
C LEU A 22 -18.64 1.00 13.85
N MET A 23 -17.43 1.13 13.30
CA MET A 23 -17.16 1.01 11.87
C MET A 23 -15.82 0.27 11.63
N ILE A 24 -15.66 -0.28 10.46
CA ILE A 24 -14.36 -0.78 10.01
C ILE A 24 -13.46 0.43 9.72
N GLY A 25 -12.37 0.59 10.46
CA GLY A 25 -11.42 1.69 10.25
C GLY A 25 -10.32 1.36 9.23
N MET A 26 -9.95 0.08 9.13
CA MET A 26 -8.99 -0.45 8.17
C MET A 26 -9.11 -1.97 8.09
N MET A 27 -8.61 -2.56 7.04
CA MET A 27 -8.55 -4.02 6.86
C MET A 27 -7.16 -4.45 6.42
N LEU A 28 -6.67 -5.54 7.00
CA LEU A 28 -5.47 -6.22 6.56
C LEU A 28 -5.80 -7.67 6.21
N ILE A 29 -5.63 -8.01 4.95
CA ILE A 29 -5.70 -9.39 4.47
C ILE A 29 -4.35 -10.06 4.76
N VAL A 30 -4.37 -11.20 5.46
CA VAL A 30 -3.16 -11.99 5.73
C VAL A 30 -3.23 -13.27 4.95
N GLY A 31 -2.29 -13.44 4.01
CA GLY A 31 -2.20 -14.58 3.13
C GLY A 31 -2.25 -14.24 1.65
N GLY A 32 -1.72 -15.14 0.85
CA GLY A 32 -1.73 -15.03 -0.62
C GLY A 32 -3.11 -15.35 -1.23
N PRO A 33 -3.23 -15.26 -2.56
CA PRO A 33 -4.50 -15.48 -3.27
C PRO A 33 -5.03 -16.92 -3.14
N GLN A 34 -4.18 -17.87 -2.79
CA GLN A 34 -4.58 -19.26 -2.51
C GLN A 34 -5.38 -19.38 -1.21
N VAL A 35 -5.21 -18.46 -0.27
CA VAL A 35 -5.92 -18.41 1.02
C VAL A 35 -7.13 -17.50 0.93
N ILE A 36 -6.93 -16.26 0.51
CA ILE A 36 -7.96 -15.24 0.26
C ILE A 36 -7.83 -14.81 -1.20
N PRO A 37 -8.70 -15.31 -2.10
CA PRO A 37 -8.59 -15.01 -3.52
C PRO A 37 -8.77 -13.53 -3.82
N PHE A 38 -8.17 -13.06 -4.90
CA PHE A 38 -8.54 -11.77 -5.48
C PHE A 38 -9.93 -11.84 -6.12
N HIS A 39 -10.59 -10.70 -6.23
CA HIS A 39 -11.68 -10.52 -7.17
C HIS A 39 -11.12 -10.28 -8.56
N GLU A 40 -11.77 -10.86 -9.55
CA GLU A 40 -11.51 -10.62 -10.96
C GLU A 40 -12.54 -9.58 -11.44
N LEU A 41 -12.05 -8.41 -11.83
CA LEU A 41 -12.87 -7.27 -12.22
C LEU A 41 -12.62 -6.92 -13.68
N PRO A 42 -13.61 -6.40 -14.41
CA PRO A 42 -13.38 -5.84 -15.74
C PRO A 42 -12.28 -4.78 -15.69
N ASN A 43 -11.35 -4.84 -16.64
CA ASN A 43 -10.29 -3.86 -16.72
C ASN A 43 -10.85 -2.50 -17.14
N PRO A 44 -10.65 -1.42 -16.36
CA PRO A 44 -11.14 -0.09 -16.71
C PRO A 44 -10.22 0.65 -17.68
N THR A 45 -9.05 0.09 -18.01
CA THR A 45 -8.07 0.71 -18.89
C THR A 45 -8.14 0.09 -20.28
N ASP A 46 -7.73 0.87 -21.29
CA ASP A 46 -7.68 0.42 -22.67
C ASP A 46 -6.30 -0.24 -22.94
N ASP A 47 -6.11 -1.42 -22.37
CA ASP A 47 -4.94 -2.27 -22.61
C ASP A 47 -5.36 -3.69 -22.99
N PHE A 48 -4.41 -4.61 -23.11
CA PHE A 48 -4.66 -5.97 -23.58
C PHE A 48 -5.29 -6.90 -22.52
N ASP A 49 -5.32 -6.48 -21.25
CA ASP A 49 -5.88 -7.29 -20.19
C ASP A 49 -7.41 -7.14 -20.14
N THR A 50 -8.14 -8.24 -20.25
CA THR A 50 -9.61 -8.22 -20.16
C THR A 50 -10.08 -7.94 -18.73
N ASN A 51 -9.37 -8.50 -17.74
CA ASN A 51 -9.70 -8.41 -16.33
C ASN A 51 -8.47 -8.04 -15.50
N VAL A 52 -8.72 -7.43 -14.35
CA VAL A 52 -7.70 -7.13 -13.35
C VAL A 52 -8.02 -7.81 -12.03
N PHE A 53 -7.00 -8.34 -11.37
CA PHE A 53 -7.13 -8.90 -10.02
C PHE A 53 -7.06 -7.77 -8.99
N SER A 54 -8.05 -7.73 -8.07
CA SER A 54 -8.15 -6.67 -7.09
C SER A 54 -8.68 -7.16 -5.74
N ASP A 55 -8.19 -6.53 -4.67
CA ASP A 55 -8.73 -6.68 -3.33
C ASP A 55 -9.80 -5.62 -3.01
N ASN A 56 -9.95 -4.60 -3.85
CA ASN A 56 -10.84 -3.47 -3.58
C ASN A 56 -12.28 -3.88 -3.20
N PRO A 57 -12.90 -4.89 -3.81
CA PRO A 57 -14.25 -5.30 -3.41
C PRO A 57 -14.39 -5.70 -1.95
N TYR A 58 -13.31 -6.15 -1.28
CA TYR A 58 -13.34 -6.42 0.16
C TYR A 58 -13.43 -5.14 1.02
N ALA A 59 -13.08 -4.00 0.44
CA ALA A 59 -13.10 -2.71 1.11
C ALA A 59 -14.24 -1.80 0.63
N THR A 60 -15.20 -2.33 -0.14
CA THR A 60 -16.35 -1.57 -0.66
C THR A 60 -17.65 -2.21 -0.25
N LEU A 61 -18.65 -1.40 0.01
CA LEU A 61 -20.02 -1.88 0.33
C LEU A 61 -20.90 -1.95 -0.92
N ASP A 62 -20.62 -1.11 -1.90
CA ASP A 62 -21.36 -1.02 -3.17
C ASP A 62 -20.64 -1.71 -4.34
N SER A 63 -21.01 -1.37 -5.57
CA SER A 63 -20.41 -1.84 -6.81
C SER A 63 -19.34 -0.91 -7.38
N ASN A 64 -19.02 0.20 -6.73
CA ASN A 64 -17.97 1.10 -7.15
C ASN A 64 -16.62 0.69 -6.54
N TYR A 65 -16.00 -0.33 -7.08
CA TYR A 65 -14.74 -0.91 -6.57
C TYR A 65 -13.51 -0.01 -6.73
N PHE A 66 -13.65 1.16 -7.32
CA PHE A 66 -12.55 2.13 -7.46
C PHE A 66 -12.39 3.04 -6.24
N VAL A 67 -13.42 3.13 -5.39
CA VAL A 67 -13.43 3.99 -4.21
C VAL A 67 -13.73 3.14 -2.98
N PRO A 68 -12.69 2.58 -2.33
CA PRO A 68 -12.87 1.81 -1.11
C PRO A 68 -13.33 2.70 0.06
N GLU A 69 -14.25 2.23 0.89
CA GLU A 69 -14.75 2.90 2.09
C GLU A 69 -13.73 2.90 3.24
N TRP A 70 -12.83 1.93 3.26
CA TRP A 70 -11.74 1.87 4.23
C TRP A 70 -10.42 1.47 3.60
N PRO A 71 -9.29 1.88 4.19
CA PRO A 71 -7.97 1.44 3.76
C PRO A 71 -7.85 -0.07 3.84
N LEU A 72 -7.33 -0.66 2.78
CA LEU A 72 -7.09 -2.09 2.66
C LEU A 72 -5.64 -2.35 2.31
N GLY A 73 -5.04 -3.33 2.95
CA GLY A 73 -3.72 -3.84 2.62
C GLY A 73 -3.70 -5.36 2.60
N ARG A 74 -2.76 -5.93 1.88
CA ARG A 74 -2.49 -7.37 1.87
C ARG A 74 -1.08 -7.65 2.34
N LEU A 75 -0.94 -8.60 3.26
CA LEU A 75 0.32 -9.21 3.65
C LEU A 75 0.38 -10.60 3.00
N PRO A 76 1.00 -10.74 1.82
CA PRO A 76 1.05 -12.02 1.14
C PRO A 76 1.93 -12.99 1.90
N GLY A 77 1.54 -14.26 1.95
CA GLY A 77 2.42 -15.34 2.38
C GLY A 77 3.26 -15.86 1.22
N SER A 78 4.05 -16.89 1.48
CA SER A 78 4.68 -17.67 0.43
C SER A 78 3.66 -18.52 -0.34
N ASN A 79 4.00 -18.90 -1.56
CA ASN A 79 3.25 -19.88 -2.33
C ASN A 79 3.60 -21.28 -1.80
N GLY A 80 2.84 -21.77 -0.82
CA GLY A 80 3.06 -23.10 -0.24
C GLY A 80 2.90 -23.14 1.27
N SER A 81 3.42 -24.19 1.90
CA SER A 81 3.35 -24.43 3.34
C SER A 81 4.47 -23.76 4.13
N ASP A 82 5.44 -23.12 3.48
CA ASP A 82 6.51 -22.39 4.16
C ASP A 82 5.99 -21.08 4.75
N VAL A 83 5.97 -21.01 6.07
CA VAL A 83 5.55 -19.82 6.82
C VAL A 83 6.69 -18.81 7.06
N GLY A 84 7.93 -19.18 6.72
CA GLY A 84 9.11 -18.36 6.97
C GLY A 84 8.98 -16.93 6.43
N PRO A 85 8.68 -16.74 5.14
CA PRO A 85 8.55 -15.40 4.55
C PRO A 85 7.48 -14.53 5.22
N LEU A 86 6.34 -15.10 5.61
CA LEU A 86 5.30 -14.38 6.34
C LEU A 86 5.78 -13.94 7.73
N LEU A 87 6.47 -14.83 8.44
CA LEU A 87 7.03 -14.51 9.77
C LEU A 87 8.10 -13.43 9.69
N GLU A 88 8.93 -13.43 8.66
CA GLU A 88 9.93 -12.37 8.42
C GLU A 88 9.26 -11.02 8.15
N GLN A 89 8.23 -10.98 7.32
CA GLN A 89 7.46 -9.76 7.08
C GLN A 89 6.83 -9.22 8.37
N LEU A 90 6.21 -10.09 9.18
CA LEU A 90 5.63 -9.70 10.47
C LEU A 90 6.68 -9.17 11.45
N ARG A 91 7.84 -9.84 11.56
CA ARG A 91 8.96 -9.38 12.40
C ARG A 91 9.47 -8.01 11.95
N TYR A 92 9.60 -7.81 10.64
CA TYR A 92 10.00 -6.52 10.08
C TYR A 92 9.00 -5.42 10.42
N LEU A 93 7.70 -5.65 10.25
CA LEU A 93 6.63 -4.70 10.58
C LEU A 93 6.65 -4.34 12.08
N ILE A 94 6.77 -5.33 12.96
CA ILE A 94 6.88 -5.12 14.41
C ILE A 94 8.10 -4.26 14.74
N ALA A 95 9.26 -4.58 14.18
CA ALA A 95 10.49 -3.82 14.40
C ALA A 95 10.38 -2.38 13.88
N TYR A 96 9.75 -2.17 12.72
CA TYR A 96 9.48 -0.86 12.15
C TYR A 96 8.58 -0.01 13.04
N HIS A 97 7.45 -0.57 13.49
CA HIS A 97 6.52 0.14 14.37
C HIS A 97 7.14 0.47 15.74
N ASN A 98 7.91 -0.44 16.31
CA ASN A 98 8.59 -0.21 17.57
C ASN A 98 9.62 0.94 17.47
N ARG A 99 10.41 1.01 16.40
CA ARG A 99 11.34 2.14 16.16
C ARG A 99 10.59 3.47 16.05
N ARG A 100 9.46 3.48 15.37
CA ARG A 100 8.65 4.68 15.16
C ARG A 100 7.95 5.16 16.44
N SER A 101 7.57 4.23 17.33
CA SER A 101 6.97 4.53 18.63
C SER A 101 7.98 5.17 19.59
N VAL A 102 9.24 4.71 19.57
CA VAL A 102 10.32 5.28 20.40
C VAL A 102 10.66 6.71 19.96
N SER A 103 10.61 6.99 18.65
CA SER A 103 10.87 8.34 18.11
C SER A 103 9.77 9.36 18.42
N LYS A 104 8.59 8.93 18.86
CA LYS A 104 7.44 9.79 19.17
C LYS A 104 7.28 10.10 20.67
N LYS A 105 8.20 9.66 21.54
CA LYS A 105 8.14 10.11 22.94
C LYS A 105 8.43 11.61 22.99
N PRO A 106 7.47 12.45 23.43
CA PRO A 106 7.76 13.85 23.68
C PRO A 106 8.77 13.90 24.82
N GLY A 107 9.95 14.38 24.52
CA GLY A 107 10.94 14.72 25.55
C GLY A 107 10.30 15.72 26.51
N GLY A 108 10.61 15.54 27.80
CA GLY A 108 10.06 16.14 28.99
C GLY A 108 9.65 17.61 28.90
N ILE A 109 8.78 17.91 29.83
CA ILE A 109 8.26 19.22 30.22
C ILE A 109 9.38 20.26 30.33
N LEU A 110 9.66 20.99 29.24
CA LEU A 110 10.44 22.23 29.31
C LEU A 110 10.04 23.16 28.16
N SER A 111 9.32 24.23 28.55
CA SER A 111 9.22 25.54 27.91
C SER A 111 8.39 25.69 26.62
N PRO A 112 7.43 26.66 26.58
CA PRO A 112 6.63 26.98 25.38
C PRO A 112 7.46 27.47 24.18
N LEU A 113 8.70 27.93 24.40
CA LEU A 113 9.62 28.33 23.33
C LEU A 113 10.17 27.12 22.52
N SER A 114 10.30 25.95 23.15
CA SER A 114 10.73 24.74 22.43
C SER A 114 9.68 24.20 21.47
N GLY A 115 8.39 24.45 21.74
CA GLY A 115 7.28 24.07 20.86
C GLY A 115 7.28 24.85 19.55
N LEU A 116 7.61 26.14 19.60
CA LEU A 116 7.68 26.99 18.40
C LEU A 116 8.91 26.65 17.54
N LEU A 117 10.06 26.41 18.17
CA LEU A 117 11.26 25.93 17.48
C LEU A 117 11.06 24.52 16.89
N GLN A 118 10.37 23.61 17.59
CA GLN A 118 10.03 22.28 17.04
C GLN A 118 9.01 22.38 15.90
N ALA A 119 8.03 23.29 15.95
CA ALA A 119 7.12 23.52 14.85
C ALA A 119 7.84 24.05 13.61
N LEU A 120 8.77 25.00 13.79
CA LEU A 120 9.59 25.52 12.70
C LEU A 120 10.53 24.45 12.14
N THR A 121 11.21 23.68 12.99
CA THR A 121 12.06 22.57 12.53
C THR A 121 11.29 21.46 11.86
N GLN A 122 10.02 21.20 12.25
CA GLN A 122 9.14 20.26 11.56
C GLN A 122 8.68 20.79 10.19
N ILE A 123 8.45 22.11 10.06
CA ILE A 123 8.16 22.73 8.75
C ILE A 123 9.38 22.62 7.82
N PHE A 124 10.57 22.89 8.33
CA PHE A 124 11.81 22.73 7.55
C PHE A 124 12.23 21.26 7.34
N ALA A 125 11.94 20.37 8.28
CA ALA A 125 12.16 18.93 8.12
C ALA A 125 11.18 18.28 7.13
N ARG A 126 9.99 18.86 6.94
CA ARG A 126 9.05 18.45 5.89
C ARG A 126 9.55 18.78 4.48
N ALA A 127 10.46 19.72 4.35
CA ALA A 127 11.15 20.03 3.08
C ALA A 127 12.28 19.04 2.75
N LYS A 128 12.70 18.18 3.67
CA LYS A 128 13.64 17.10 3.37
C LYS A 128 12.87 16.06 2.56
N GLU A 129 13.18 15.99 1.26
CA GLU A 129 12.60 15.00 0.34
C GLU A 129 12.59 13.63 1.00
N LYS A 130 11.39 13.09 1.23
CA LYS A 130 11.27 11.71 1.66
C LYS A 130 11.81 10.86 0.52
N PRO A 131 12.76 9.97 0.77
CA PRO A 131 13.33 9.11 -0.27
C PRO A 131 12.34 8.00 -0.63
N ASN A 132 11.15 8.38 -1.10
CA ASN A 132 10.16 7.43 -1.55
C ASN A 132 10.43 7.08 -3.01
N PHE A 133 10.22 5.82 -3.35
CA PHE A 133 10.51 5.26 -4.66
C PHE A 133 9.21 5.07 -5.45
N GLY A 134 9.20 5.51 -6.71
CA GLY A 134 8.09 5.32 -7.63
C GLY A 134 8.56 4.73 -8.96
N TYR A 135 7.86 3.72 -9.45
CA TYR A 135 8.11 3.10 -10.75
C TYR A 135 6.80 2.76 -11.43
N THR A 136 6.62 3.19 -12.68
CA THR A 136 5.36 3.04 -13.42
C THR A 136 5.58 2.67 -14.87
N ALA A 137 4.60 2.00 -15.47
CA ALA A 137 4.53 1.87 -16.93
C ALA A 137 4.26 3.24 -17.59
N ALA A 138 4.81 3.44 -18.78
CA ALA A 138 4.70 4.71 -19.50
C ALA A 138 3.25 5.10 -19.79
N VAL A 139 2.41 4.12 -20.09
CA VAL A 139 0.97 4.30 -20.37
C VAL A 139 0.23 4.92 -19.17
N TRP A 140 0.64 4.61 -17.94
CA TRP A 140 0.01 5.14 -16.73
C TRP A 140 0.77 6.27 -16.04
N ARG A 141 1.80 6.82 -16.70
CA ARG A 141 2.66 7.85 -16.10
C ARG A 141 1.87 9.01 -15.50
N ARG A 142 0.84 9.50 -16.20
CA ARG A 142 0.08 10.67 -15.74
C ARG A 142 -0.67 10.39 -14.42
N SER A 143 -1.38 9.28 -14.35
CA SER A 143 -2.12 8.87 -13.15
C SER A 143 -1.17 8.53 -12.00
N SER A 144 -0.09 7.80 -12.28
CA SER A 144 0.91 7.42 -11.28
C SER A 144 1.61 8.62 -10.66
N VAL A 145 1.96 9.62 -11.45
CA VAL A 145 2.55 10.88 -10.96
C VAL A 145 1.57 11.63 -10.06
N ALA A 146 0.28 11.65 -10.39
CA ALA A 146 -0.75 12.29 -9.57
C ALA A 146 -0.91 11.58 -8.22
N VAL A 147 -0.95 10.24 -8.21
CA VAL A 147 -1.04 9.41 -6.99
C VAL A 147 0.23 9.51 -6.15
N PHE A 148 1.40 9.58 -6.76
CA PHE A 148 2.68 9.62 -6.05
C PHE A 148 2.98 10.99 -5.41
N ARG A 149 2.42 12.09 -5.95
CA ARG A 149 2.69 13.47 -5.50
C ARG A 149 2.53 13.70 -3.98
N PRO A 150 1.52 13.16 -3.28
CA PRO A 150 1.39 13.35 -1.83
C PRO A 150 2.45 12.66 -1.00
N VAL A 151 3.12 11.64 -1.56
CA VAL A 151 4.01 10.74 -0.83
C VAL A 151 5.47 10.86 -1.24
N GLY A 152 5.77 11.41 -2.41
CA GLY A 152 7.13 11.54 -2.93
C GLY A 152 7.28 12.65 -3.96
N ASN A 153 8.51 12.78 -4.49
CA ASN A 153 8.80 13.73 -5.57
C ASN A 153 8.37 13.15 -6.91
N PRO A 154 7.34 13.72 -7.58
CA PRO A 154 6.83 13.20 -8.84
C PRO A 154 7.86 13.16 -9.98
N SER A 155 8.88 14.04 -9.94
CA SER A 155 9.94 14.07 -10.96
C SER A 155 10.90 12.88 -10.87
N GLN A 156 10.89 12.16 -9.75
CA GLN A 156 11.74 11.00 -9.49
C GLN A 156 11.05 9.67 -9.81
N VAL A 157 9.78 9.69 -10.23
CA VAL A 157 9.08 8.48 -10.67
C VAL A 157 9.76 7.92 -11.92
N LEU A 158 10.27 6.72 -11.83
CA LEU A 158 10.83 5.99 -12.97
C LEU A 158 9.71 5.50 -13.89
N VAL A 159 10.00 5.46 -15.18
CA VAL A 159 9.01 5.11 -16.21
C VAL A 159 9.55 4.02 -17.12
N SER A 160 8.76 2.98 -17.35
CA SER A 160 9.10 1.88 -18.26
C SER A 160 8.16 1.89 -19.48
N PRO A 161 8.68 1.83 -20.72
CA PRO A 161 10.05 2.13 -21.12
C PRO A 161 10.43 3.60 -20.90
N PRO A 162 11.71 4.01 -20.93
CA PRO A 162 12.89 3.22 -21.29
C PRO A 162 13.51 2.45 -20.10
N GLN A 163 13.08 2.71 -18.85
CA GLN A 163 13.65 2.00 -17.71
C GLN A 163 13.18 0.55 -17.69
N VAL A 164 14.11 -0.36 -17.47
CA VAL A 164 13.83 -1.80 -17.23
C VAL A 164 14.32 -2.19 -15.85
N SER A 165 13.79 -3.27 -15.29
CA SER A 165 14.09 -3.71 -13.92
C SER A 165 15.59 -3.83 -13.63
N THR A 166 16.37 -4.29 -14.61
CA THR A 166 17.84 -4.44 -14.50
C THR A 166 18.60 -3.11 -14.45
N THR A 167 18.00 -1.99 -14.89
CA THR A 167 18.61 -0.66 -14.87
C THR A 167 18.13 0.21 -13.72
N VAL A 168 17.21 -0.28 -12.90
CA VAL A 168 16.76 0.43 -11.71
C VAL A 168 17.85 0.39 -10.64
N PRO A 169 18.30 1.56 -10.13
CA PRO A 169 19.32 1.60 -9.08
C PRO A 169 18.83 0.90 -7.81
N VAL A 170 19.51 -0.17 -7.41
CA VAL A 170 19.11 -0.99 -6.26
C VAL A 170 19.13 -0.20 -4.96
N ASP A 171 20.04 0.75 -4.80
CA ASP A 171 20.14 1.64 -3.64
C ASP A 171 18.87 2.49 -3.45
N LYS A 172 18.20 2.89 -4.53
CA LYS A 172 16.93 3.61 -4.46
C LYS A 172 15.76 2.72 -3.98
N MET A 173 15.86 1.41 -4.19
CA MET A 173 14.85 0.44 -3.79
C MET A 173 15.04 -0.06 -2.35
N LEU A 174 16.25 0.01 -1.79
CA LEU A 174 16.58 -0.59 -0.50
C LEU A 174 16.28 0.29 0.72
N ARG A 175 16.07 1.59 0.56
CA ARG A 175 15.96 2.53 1.68
C ARG A 175 14.73 3.45 1.68
N PRO A 176 13.77 3.37 0.76
CA PRO A 176 12.61 4.23 0.81
C PRO A 176 11.67 3.82 1.95
N ASP A 177 11.01 4.81 2.55
CA ASP A 177 9.92 4.57 3.50
C ASP A 177 8.68 3.98 2.81
N LEU A 178 8.52 4.28 1.50
CA LEU A 178 7.42 3.83 0.67
C LEU A 178 7.91 3.55 -0.76
N CYS A 179 7.53 2.40 -1.29
CA CYS A 179 7.68 2.05 -2.71
C CYS A 179 6.31 2.05 -3.38
N TYR A 180 6.20 2.74 -4.49
CA TYR A 180 5.01 2.75 -5.34
C TYR A 180 5.33 2.09 -6.68
N TYR A 181 4.59 1.07 -7.03
CA TYR A 181 4.69 0.36 -8.31
C TYR A 181 3.35 0.39 -9.02
N ASN A 182 3.36 0.74 -10.29
CA ASN A 182 2.23 0.63 -11.19
C ASN A 182 2.73 0.11 -12.55
N LEU A 183 2.86 -1.21 -12.64
CA LEU A 183 3.46 -1.93 -13.75
C LEU A 183 2.50 -3.03 -14.21
N HIS A 184 2.65 -3.48 -15.46
CA HIS A 184 1.98 -4.70 -15.88
C HIS A 184 2.56 -5.90 -15.13
N GLY A 185 1.69 -6.74 -14.58
CA GLY A 185 2.05 -8.08 -14.13
C GLY A 185 2.03 -9.04 -15.32
N LEU A 186 3.07 -9.84 -15.47
CA LEU A 186 3.01 -10.98 -16.37
C LEU A 186 2.51 -12.18 -15.58
N ALA A 187 1.34 -12.71 -15.95
CA ALA A 187 0.93 -14.02 -15.49
C ALA A 187 1.80 -15.06 -16.21
N ASP A 188 2.38 -15.99 -15.46
CA ASP A 188 3.10 -17.16 -15.99
C ASP A 188 4.38 -16.91 -16.81
N SER A 189 5.14 -15.88 -16.55
CA SER A 189 6.56 -15.91 -16.93
C SER A 189 7.33 -16.79 -15.94
N GLY A 190 7.09 -18.11 -16.02
CA GLY A 190 7.92 -19.11 -15.39
C GLY A 190 9.24 -19.24 -16.14
N GLU A 191 10.16 -18.29 -15.92
CA GLU A 191 11.59 -18.43 -16.17
C GLU A 191 12.37 -17.62 -15.13
#